data_3416b344e8993066e7bdf1f0a0a33b67
#
_entry.id   3416b344e8993066e7bdf1f0a0a33b67
#
_cell.length_a   1.000
_cell.length_b   1.000
_cell.length_c   1.000
_cell.angle_alpha   90.00
_cell.angle_beta   90.00
_cell.angle_gamma   90.00
#
_symmetry.space_group_name_H-M   'P 1'
#
loop_
_entity.id
_entity.type
_entity.pdbx_description
1 polymer ?
#
loop_
_entity_poly.entity_id
_entity_poly.type
_entity_poly.pdbx_seq_one_letter_code
_entity_poly.pdbx_strand_id
1 'polypeptide(L)'
;MDKINFISGVELTPLKKIAHPLGDVFHGIKSSDKGFNGFHEAYFSTIKHGVIKPWKKHLQMTLNLIVPVGEIRFVLLDNRENSSTKDQFMDVSLSIENYYRLTVPPEIWVGFKGEGNSTNLLLNIANLNHDPSEIVR
;
A
#
# COMPACT_ATOMS: atom_id res chain seq x y z
N MET A 1 -3.00 0.22 -17.19
CA MET A 1 -2.41 1.07 -16.15
C MET A 1 -1.43 2.03 -16.78
N ASP A 2 -1.48 3.29 -16.41
CA ASP A 2 -0.54 4.28 -16.89
C ASP A 2 0.88 3.92 -16.45
N LYS A 3 1.86 4.47 -17.16
CA LYS A 3 3.26 4.23 -16.83
C LYS A 3 3.59 4.77 -15.45
N ILE A 4 4.10 3.91 -14.58
CA ILE A 4 4.49 4.26 -13.22
C ILE A 4 6.01 4.25 -13.11
N ASN A 5 6.58 5.29 -12.51
CA ASN A 5 8.00 5.35 -12.20
C ASN A 5 8.23 4.67 -10.84
N PHE A 6 8.73 3.45 -10.85
CA PHE A 6 8.91 2.67 -9.64
C PHE A 6 10.08 3.17 -8.80
N ILE A 7 9.83 3.34 -7.51
CA ILE A 7 10.86 3.55 -6.50
C ILE A 7 11.54 2.22 -6.21
N SER A 8 12.85 2.23 -6.06
CA SER A 8 13.63 1.03 -5.76
C SER A 8 13.10 0.30 -4.51
N GLY A 9 12.77 -0.96 -4.65
CA GLY A 9 12.25 -1.81 -3.57
C GLY A 9 10.75 -1.80 -3.40
N VAL A 10 10.04 -0.87 -4.03
CA VAL A 10 8.56 -0.85 -4.02
C VAL A 10 8.04 -1.82 -5.07
N GLU A 11 7.02 -2.58 -4.72
CA GLU A 11 6.43 -3.57 -5.61
C GLU A 11 4.93 -3.40 -5.74
N LEU A 12 4.40 -3.63 -6.94
CA LEU A 12 2.98 -3.77 -7.21
C LEU A 12 2.74 -5.19 -7.70
N THR A 13 2.05 -6.00 -6.89
CA THR A 13 1.75 -7.37 -7.20
C THR A 13 0.30 -7.48 -7.66
N PRO A 14 0.02 -7.95 -8.90
CA PRO A 14 -1.37 -8.16 -9.32
C PRO A 14 -2.01 -9.23 -8.45
N LEU A 15 -3.23 -8.96 -7.99
CA LEU A 15 -3.98 -9.87 -7.12
C LEU A 15 -5.11 -10.52 -7.89
N LYS A 16 -5.30 -11.83 -7.66
CA LYS A 16 -6.37 -12.59 -8.27
C LYS A 16 -7.74 -12.17 -7.76
N LYS A 17 -8.68 -12.02 -8.68
CA LYS A 17 -10.10 -11.88 -8.39
C LYS A 17 -10.79 -13.10 -9.00
N ILE A 18 -11.43 -13.92 -8.18
CA ILE A 18 -12.10 -15.13 -8.62
C ILE A 18 -13.59 -14.90 -8.53
N ALA A 19 -14.25 -14.81 -9.68
CA ALA A 19 -15.69 -14.60 -9.75
C ALA A 19 -16.44 -15.88 -9.32
N HIS A 20 -17.51 -15.68 -8.56
CA HIS A 20 -18.38 -16.77 -8.13
C HIS A 20 -19.81 -16.28 -8.02
N PRO A 21 -20.83 -17.08 -8.42
CA PRO A 21 -22.23 -16.65 -8.38
C PRO A 21 -22.72 -16.24 -6.99
N LEU A 22 -22.14 -16.79 -5.94
CA LEU A 22 -22.54 -16.51 -4.55
C LEU A 22 -21.64 -15.47 -3.87
N GLY A 23 -20.68 -14.92 -4.58
CA GLY A 23 -19.77 -13.90 -4.04
C GLY A 23 -18.34 -14.21 -4.47
N ASP A 24 -17.62 -13.16 -4.86
CA ASP A 24 -16.28 -13.27 -5.42
C ASP A 24 -15.22 -13.45 -4.33
N VAL A 25 -14.08 -14.03 -4.72
CA VAL A 25 -12.90 -14.14 -3.84
C VAL A 25 -11.83 -13.17 -4.33
N PHE A 26 -11.34 -12.34 -3.43
CA PHE A 26 -10.25 -11.39 -3.72
C PHE A 26 -9.01 -11.82 -2.93
N HIS A 27 -7.94 -12.14 -3.63
CA HIS A 27 -6.69 -12.54 -2.98
C HIS A 27 -6.03 -11.36 -2.27
N GLY A 28 -5.27 -11.64 -1.24
CA GLY A 28 -4.52 -10.66 -0.49
C GLY A 28 -3.01 -10.92 -0.54
N ILE A 29 -2.53 -11.84 0.31
CA ILE A 29 -1.11 -12.17 0.36
C ILE A 29 -0.94 -13.64 0.74
N LYS A 30 0.09 -14.28 0.15
CA LYS A 30 0.53 -15.62 0.54
C LYS A 30 1.95 -15.53 1.09
N SER A 31 2.30 -16.40 2.02
CA SER A 31 3.65 -16.43 2.59
C SER A 31 4.73 -16.73 1.53
N SER A 32 4.34 -17.29 0.39
CA SER A 32 5.25 -17.56 -0.73
C SER A 32 5.40 -16.38 -1.69
N ASP A 33 4.66 -15.29 -1.49
CA ASP A 33 4.74 -14.13 -2.36
C ASP A 33 6.03 -13.35 -2.15
N LYS A 34 6.54 -12.76 -3.25
CA LYS A 34 7.77 -11.98 -3.22
C LYS A 34 7.72 -10.83 -2.22
N GLY A 35 6.59 -10.16 -2.08
CA GLY A 35 6.43 -9.03 -1.17
C GLY A 35 6.19 -9.42 0.28
N PHE A 36 6.16 -10.73 0.60
CA PHE A 36 5.95 -11.18 1.97
C PHE A 36 7.25 -11.10 2.77
N ASN A 37 7.28 -10.26 3.78
CA ASN A 37 8.44 -10.06 4.66
C ASN A 37 8.11 -10.38 6.12
N GLY A 38 7.25 -11.35 6.34
CA GLY A 38 6.80 -11.73 7.67
C GLY A 38 5.46 -11.09 8.02
N PHE A 39 4.89 -11.55 9.12
CA PHE A 39 3.60 -11.07 9.59
C PHE A 39 3.65 -10.88 11.10
N HIS A 40 3.22 -9.72 11.58
CA HIS A 40 3.00 -9.46 12.98
C HIS A 40 1.60 -8.88 13.25
N GLU A 41 1.08 -8.07 12.31
CA GLU A 41 -0.17 -7.37 12.57
C GLU A 41 -0.88 -7.05 11.25
N ALA A 42 -2.21 -7.16 11.25
CA ALA A 42 -3.02 -6.70 10.13
C ALA A 42 -4.17 -5.88 10.68
N TYR A 43 -4.51 -4.79 10.00
CA TYR A 43 -5.64 -3.95 10.39
C TYR A 43 -6.24 -3.26 9.19
N PHE A 44 -7.54 -2.96 9.34
CA PHE A 44 -8.27 -2.16 8.37
C PHE A 44 -8.31 -0.71 8.83
N SER A 45 -8.27 0.19 7.87
CA SER A 45 -8.58 1.60 8.11
C SER A 45 -9.42 2.14 6.97
N THR A 46 -10.14 3.21 7.22
CA THR A 46 -10.92 3.87 6.19
C THR A 46 -10.42 5.29 6.00
N ILE A 47 -10.71 5.83 4.81
CA ILE A 47 -10.46 7.24 4.52
C ILE A 47 -11.64 7.79 3.72
N LYS A 48 -12.17 8.94 4.12
CA LYS A 48 -13.31 9.56 3.48
C LYS A 48 -12.92 10.18 2.14
N HIS A 49 -13.89 10.34 1.26
CA HIS A 49 -13.69 10.98 -0.03
C HIS A 49 -13.03 12.35 0.12
N GLY A 50 -12.00 12.58 -0.67
CA GLY A 50 -11.26 13.84 -0.73
C GLY A 50 -10.32 14.10 0.44
N VAL A 51 -10.35 13.27 1.48
CA VAL A 51 -9.49 13.44 2.65
C VAL A 51 -8.09 12.93 2.33
N ILE A 52 -7.09 13.67 2.79
CA ILE A 52 -5.69 13.30 2.63
C ILE A 52 -5.11 12.98 4.01
N LYS A 53 -4.53 11.78 4.14
CA LYS A 53 -3.72 11.43 5.30
C LYS A 53 -2.26 11.61 4.90
N PRO A 54 -1.58 12.62 5.47
CA PRO A 54 -0.26 13.01 4.98
C PRO A 54 0.84 12.05 5.40
N TRP A 55 2.04 12.51 5.23
CA TRP A 55 3.28 11.77 5.16
C TRP A 55 3.64 11.05 6.45
N LYS A 56 3.96 9.79 6.27
CA LYS A 56 4.48 8.93 7.32
C LYS A 56 5.57 8.04 6.72
N LYS A 57 6.65 7.85 7.47
CA LYS A 57 7.75 6.98 7.07
C LYS A 57 8.02 5.99 8.20
N HIS A 58 8.02 4.70 7.86
CA HIS A 58 8.43 3.64 8.79
C HIS A 58 9.91 3.39 8.63
N LEU A 59 10.61 3.28 9.76
CA LEU A 59 12.06 3.05 9.74
C LEU A 59 12.42 1.57 9.57
N GLN A 60 11.54 0.66 9.99
CA GLN A 60 11.82 -0.78 9.97
C GLN A 60 10.69 -1.61 9.36
N MET A 61 9.46 -1.12 9.37
CA MET A 61 8.29 -1.87 8.93
C MET A 61 8.19 -1.90 7.41
N THR A 62 7.91 -3.08 6.86
CA THR A 62 7.44 -3.24 5.48
C THR A 62 5.92 -3.27 5.50
N LEU A 63 5.30 -2.46 4.64
CA LEU A 63 3.84 -2.40 4.50
C LEU A 63 3.41 -3.18 3.29
N ASN A 64 2.34 -3.97 3.43
CA ASN A 64 1.61 -4.53 2.30
C ASN A 64 0.20 -3.98 2.33
N LEU A 65 -0.15 -3.19 1.32
CA LEU A 65 -1.36 -2.36 1.27
C LEU A 65 -2.30 -2.87 0.19
N ILE A 66 -3.57 -3.08 0.56
CA ILE A 66 -4.61 -3.59 -0.34
C ILE A 66 -5.86 -2.75 -0.16
N VAL A 67 -6.53 -2.41 -1.27
CA VAL A 67 -7.77 -1.62 -1.27
C VAL A 67 -8.91 -2.47 -1.84
N PRO A 68 -9.62 -3.23 -0.99
CA PRO A 68 -10.70 -4.10 -1.46
C PRO A 68 -12.02 -3.39 -1.68
N VAL A 69 -12.21 -2.18 -1.15
CA VAL A 69 -13.45 -1.40 -1.30
C VAL A 69 -13.08 0.05 -1.56
N GLY A 70 -13.70 0.66 -2.55
CA GLY A 70 -13.44 2.05 -2.90
C GLY A 70 -12.19 2.22 -3.73
N GLU A 71 -11.61 3.42 -3.65
CA GLU A 71 -10.39 3.76 -4.39
C GLU A 71 -9.53 4.68 -3.54
N ILE A 72 -8.25 4.36 -3.43
CA ILE A 72 -7.28 5.15 -2.67
C ILE A 72 -6.07 5.42 -3.55
N ARG A 73 -5.67 6.69 -3.61
CA ARG A 73 -4.45 7.13 -4.30
C ARG A 73 -3.32 7.21 -3.31
N PHE A 74 -2.22 6.53 -3.61
CA PHE A 74 -1.00 6.55 -2.80
C PHE A 74 0.07 7.35 -3.52
N VAL A 75 0.74 8.22 -2.77
CA VAL A 75 1.91 8.94 -3.26
C VAL A 75 3.07 8.60 -2.34
N LEU A 76 4.15 8.13 -2.93
CA LEU A 76 5.36 7.73 -2.22
C LEU A 76 6.51 8.64 -2.62
N LEU A 77 7.40 8.90 -1.67
CA LEU A 77 8.63 9.66 -1.93
C LEU A 77 9.82 8.90 -1.37
N ASP A 78 10.82 8.71 -2.21
CA ASP A 78 12.09 8.10 -1.83
C ASP A 78 13.12 9.20 -1.55
N ASN A 79 13.47 9.41 -0.28
CA ASN A 79 14.55 10.34 0.08
C ASN A 79 15.74 9.63 0.72
N ARG A 80 15.87 8.31 0.50
CA ARG A 80 17.02 7.55 1.02
C ARG A 80 18.31 7.98 0.33
N GLU A 81 19.36 8.23 1.12
CA GLU A 81 20.62 8.82 0.61
C GLU A 81 21.28 7.98 -0.47
N ASN A 82 21.28 6.64 -0.33
CA ASN A 82 22.01 5.75 -1.22
C ASN A 82 21.11 5.03 -2.22
N SER A 83 19.87 5.50 -2.39
CA SER A 83 18.94 4.90 -3.32
C SER A 83 19.20 5.33 -4.75
N SER A 84 19.06 4.39 -5.68
CA SER A 84 19.12 4.69 -7.13
C SER A 84 17.96 5.54 -7.60
N THR A 85 16.88 5.62 -6.81
CA THR A 85 15.68 6.42 -7.12
C THR A 85 15.50 7.56 -6.13
N LYS A 86 16.59 8.05 -5.54
CA LYS A 86 16.53 9.17 -4.60
C LYS A 86 15.81 10.37 -5.21
N ASP A 87 14.94 10.99 -4.40
CA ASP A 87 14.12 12.16 -4.74
C ASP A 87 13.01 11.90 -5.76
N GLN A 88 12.77 10.61 -6.08
CA GLN A 88 11.70 10.23 -6.99
C GLN A 88 10.37 10.06 -6.25
N PHE A 89 9.29 10.52 -6.89
CA PHE A 89 7.92 10.24 -6.45
C PHE A 89 7.34 9.08 -7.23
N MET A 90 6.45 8.34 -6.57
CA MET A 90 5.65 7.30 -7.20
C MET A 90 4.18 7.55 -6.85
N ASP A 91 3.30 7.45 -7.85
CA ASP A 91 1.87 7.78 -7.73
C ASP A 91 1.07 6.62 -8.27
N VAL A 92 0.21 6.01 -7.45
CA VAL A 92 -0.59 4.86 -7.84
C VAL A 92 -1.94 4.88 -7.14
N SER A 93 -3.02 4.63 -7.90
CA SER A 93 -4.36 4.47 -7.36
C SER A 93 -4.75 3.00 -7.36
N LEU A 94 -5.25 2.52 -6.22
CA LEU A 94 -5.68 1.14 -6.06
C LEU A 94 -7.18 1.06 -5.80
N SER A 95 -7.79 0.04 -6.38
CA SER A 95 -9.23 -0.24 -6.29
C SER A 95 -9.47 -1.69 -6.71
N ILE A 96 -10.72 -2.15 -6.71
CA ILE A 96 -11.04 -3.47 -7.26
C ILE A 96 -10.77 -3.52 -8.77
N GLU A 97 -11.03 -2.41 -9.49
CA GLU A 97 -10.76 -2.32 -10.93
C GLU A 97 -9.27 -2.28 -11.23
N ASN A 98 -8.45 -1.84 -10.28
CA ASN A 98 -7.00 -1.79 -10.36
C ASN A 98 -6.43 -2.50 -9.14
N TYR A 99 -6.65 -3.83 -9.09
CA TYR A 99 -6.46 -4.61 -7.87
C TYR A 99 -5.04 -5.17 -7.76
N TYR A 100 -4.21 -4.41 -7.06
CA TYR A 100 -2.80 -4.76 -6.78
C TYR A 100 -2.52 -4.62 -5.31
N ARG A 101 -1.53 -5.38 -4.83
CA ARG A 101 -0.96 -5.17 -3.51
C ARG A 101 0.28 -4.29 -3.65
N LEU A 102 0.27 -3.18 -2.94
CA LEU A 102 1.41 -2.26 -2.89
C LEU A 102 2.32 -2.66 -1.72
N THR A 103 3.54 -3.07 -2.02
CA THR A 103 4.54 -3.42 -1.01
C THR A 103 5.53 -2.26 -0.89
N VAL A 104 5.61 -1.68 0.31
CA VAL A 104 6.45 -0.52 0.59
C VAL A 104 7.52 -0.93 1.60
N PRO A 105 8.81 -0.90 1.20
CA PRO A 105 9.91 -1.21 2.12
C PRO A 105 10.08 -0.08 3.15
N PRO A 106 10.89 -0.31 4.20
CA PRO A 106 11.19 0.74 5.16
C PRO A 106 11.80 1.98 4.50
N GLU A 107 11.67 3.11 5.19
CA GLU A 107 12.28 4.40 4.85
C GLU A 107 11.73 5.08 3.61
N ILE A 108 10.51 4.74 3.21
CA ILE A 108 9.78 5.43 2.13
C ILE A 108 8.66 6.26 2.75
N TRP A 109 8.58 7.52 2.34
CA TRP A 109 7.47 8.38 2.73
C TRP A 109 6.21 7.99 1.99
N VAL A 110 5.10 7.87 2.72
CA VAL A 110 3.79 7.50 2.15
C VAL A 110 2.74 8.48 2.60
N GLY A 111 1.96 8.97 1.64
CA GLY A 111 0.72 9.70 1.89
C GLY A 111 -0.38 9.11 1.02
N PHE A 112 -1.63 9.25 1.42
CA PHE A 112 -2.72 8.73 0.60
C PHE A 112 -3.99 9.56 0.73
N LYS A 113 -4.84 9.44 -0.29
CA LYS A 113 -6.07 10.20 -0.44
C LYS A 113 -7.23 9.29 -0.81
N GLY A 114 -8.39 9.48 -0.19
CA GLY A 114 -9.61 8.79 -0.56
C GLY A 114 -10.17 9.35 -1.86
N GLU A 115 -10.28 8.51 -2.88
CA GLU A 115 -10.80 8.90 -4.19
C GLU A 115 -12.26 8.47 -4.40
N GLY A 116 -12.66 7.34 -3.81
CA GLY A 116 -14.03 6.84 -3.94
C GLY A 116 -15.03 7.70 -3.18
N ASN A 117 -16.25 7.80 -3.71
CA ASN A 117 -17.31 8.65 -3.15
C ASN A 117 -18.00 8.05 -1.92
N SER A 118 -17.81 6.77 -1.67
CA SER A 118 -18.40 6.06 -0.55
C SER A 118 -17.29 5.56 0.37
N THR A 119 -17.37 4.33 0.86
CA THR A 119 -16.33 3.76 1.74
C THR A 119 -15.06 3.49 0.94
N ASN A 120 -13.94 3.96 1.44
CA ASN A 120 -12.60 3.60 0.94
C ASN A 120 -11.90 2.85 2.05
N LEU A 121 -11.66 1.55 1.83
CA LEU A 121 -11.15 0.63 2.84
C LEU A 121 -9.73 0.18 2.46
N LEU A 122 -8.83 0.34 3.42
CA LEU A 122 -7.43 -0.07 3.29
C LEU A 122 -7.15 -1.21 4.27
N LEU A 123 -6.59 -2.30 3.76
CA LEU A 123 -6.02 -3.35 4.58
C LEU A 123 -4.50 -3.18 4.59
N ASN A 124 -3.95 -3.06 5.78
CA ASN A 124 -2.50 -3.00 5.98
C ASN A 124 -2.04 -4.29 6.66
N ILE A 125 -1.12 -4.98 6.02
CA ILE A 125 -0.48 -6.19 6.57
C ILE A 125 0.97 -5.81 6.87
N ALA A 126 1.31 -5.76 8.16
CA ALA A 126 2.59 -5.27 8.61
C ALA A 126 3.46 -6.41 9.14
N ASN A 127 4.77 -6.33 8.91
CA ASN A 127 5.72 -7.33 9.39
C ASN A 127 6.28 -7.02 10.77
N LEU A 128 5.82 -5.93 11.39
CA LEU A 128 6.16 -5.55 12.77
C LEU A 128 4.90 -5.07 13.47
N ASN A 129 4.85 -5.23 14.80
CA ASN A 129 3.78 -4.66 15.59
C ASN A 129 3.91 -3.13 15.63
N HIS A 130 2.80 -2.45 15.79
CA HIS A 130 2.78 -0.99 15.88
C HIS A 130 3.70 -0.51 17.01
N ASP A 131 4.62 0.38 16.66
CA ASP A 131 5.56 0.99 17.59
C ASP A 131 5.80 2.44 17.14
N PRO A 132 5.31 3.43 17.91
CA PRO A 132 5.47 4.83 17.52
C PRO A 132 6.92 5.26 17.33
N SER A 133 7.87 4.60 17.98
CA SER A 133 9.28 4.96 17.89
C SER A 133 9.92 4.64 16.54
N GLU A 134 9.29 3.78 15.72
CA GLU A 134 9.80 3.45 14.39
C GLU A 134 9.12 4.26 13.27
N ILE A 135 8.29 5.24 13.64
CA ILE A 135 7.52 6.05 12.69
C ILE A 135 8.02 7.50 12.72
N VAL A 136 8.22 8.06 11.52
CA VAL A 136 8.50 9.50 11.34
C VAL A 136 7.30 10.13 10.63
N ARG A 137 6.93 11.32 11.06
CA ARG A 137 5.80 12.06 10.47
C ARG A 137 6.25 13.41 9.92
#